data_d6d576dd384cba612c3ef5b51171a01c
#
_entry.id   d6d576dd384cba612c3ef5b51171a01c
#
_cell.length_a   1.000
_cell.length_b   1.000
_cell.length_c   1.000
_cell.angle_alpha   90.00
_cell.angle_beta   90.00
_cell.angle_gamma   90.00
#
_symmetry.space_group_name_H-M   'P 1'
#
loop_
_entity.id
_entity.type
_entity.pdbx_description
1 polymer ?
#
loop_
_entity_poly.entity_id
_entity_poly.type
_entity_poly.pdbx_seq_one_letter_code
_entity_poly.pdbx_strand_id
1 'polypeptide(L)'
;IGSVEYEASMHGQSDKRDFGERADDDLFILYTGGTTGMPKGVMWPHKAVFFAAMGGGGWFHPDGAITDPEQIAGRVGDFAIVGMALAPLMHGACWWYACIQLLAGNSVVLNPGRSLVGEDVWDIVANEKVNSISIVGDAMAVPLLDSLEANPDRWDLSSVFNIGSGGAVFSETKQEAFRQKFPNVFISNSFGSSESGNMGFDGGGKKGQGLGNVTKSEFMSVITDVEGEANRHVERGEMGI
;
A
#
# COMPACT_ATOMS: atom_id res chain seq x y z
N ILE A 1 -10.41 -27.94 -14.61
CA ILE A 1 -9.21 -27.67 -13.78
C ILE A 1 -9.60 -28.02 -12.38
N GLY A 2 -8.95 -29.03 -11.78
CA GLY A 2 -9.23 -29.44 -10.42
C GLY A 2 -8.78 -28.38 -9.40
N SER A 3 -9.59 -28.10 -8.39
CA SER A 3 -9.21 -27.33 -7.23
C SER A 3 -9.06 -28.25 -6.03
N VAL A 4 -8.13 -27.94 -5.15
CA VAL A 4 -7.93 -28.62 -3.87
C VAL A 4 -8.33 -27.63 -2.79
N GLU A 5 -9.03 -28.12 -1.77
CA GLU A 5 -9.38 -27.32 -0.62
C GLU A 5 -8.09 -26.89 0.12
N TYR A 6 -8.03 -25.64 0.57
CA TYR A 6 -6.80 -25.03 1.11
C TYR A 6 -6.24 -25.78 2.31
N GLU A 7 -7.04 -26.04 3.34
CA GLU A 7 -6.61 -26.74 4.56
C GLU A 7 -6.15 -28.17 4.25
N ALA A 8 -6.84 -28.85 3.32
CA ALA A 8 -6.45 -30.18 2.88
C ALA A 8 -5.11 -30.16 2.13
N SER A 9 -4.82 -29.08 1.38
CA SER A 9 -3.54 -28.95 0.67
C SER A 9 -2.36 -28.70 1.61
N MET A 10 -2.61 -28.10 2.76
CA MET A 10 -1.59 -27.82 3.79
C MET A 10 -1.31 -29.06 4.67
N HIS A 11 -2.28 -29.97 4.76
CA HIS A 11 -2.17 -31.12 5.66
C HIS A 11 -1.06 -32.08 5.22
N GLY A 12 -0.14 -32.38 6.12
CA GLY A 12 0.96 -33.32 5.87
C GLY A 12 2.12 -32.73 5.06
N GLN A 13 2.11 -31.43 4.76
CA GLN A 13 3.27 -30.77 4.14
C GLN A 13 4.40 -30.61 5.16
N SER A 14 5.62 -30.56 4.64
CA SER A 14 6.83 -30.29 5.42
C SER A 14 6.85 -28.83 5.87
N ASP A 15 7.24 -28.57 7.11
CA ASP A 15 7.56 -27.24 7.63
C ASP A 15 9.02 -26.85 7.40
N LYS A 16 9.79 -27.73 6.78
CA LYS A 16 11.21 -27.51 6.47
C LYS A 16 11.38 -26.74 5.17
N ARG A 17 12.47 -26.00 5.09
CA ARG A 17 12.96 -25.40 3.85
C ARG A 17 13.59 -26.48 2.97
N ASP A 18 12.78 -27.36 2.37
CA ASP A 18 13.20 -28.47 1.53
C ASP A 18 13.05 -28.18 0.01
N PHE A 19 12.81 -26.93 -0.34
CA PHE A 19 12.82 -26.47 -1.73
C PHE A 19 14.24 -26.07 -2.19
N GLY A 20 14.46 -26.04 -3.50
CA GLY A 20 15.74 -25.67 -4.11
C GLY A 20 16.20 -24.25 -3.76
N GLU A 21 17.46 -23.99 -3.99
CA GLU A 21 18.06 -22.67 -3.79
C GLU A 21 17.31 -21.60 -4.58
N ARG A 22 17.07 -20.44 -3.96
CA ARG A 22 16.38 -19.31 -4.58
C ARG A 22 17.38 -18.32 -5.15
N ALA A 23 17.00 -17.69 -6.26
CA ALA A 23 17.84 -16.71 -6.94
C ALA A 23 17.15 -15.32 -6.97
N ASP A 24 17.95 -14.28 -7.14
CA ASP A 24 17.49 -12.88 -7.23
C ASP A 24 16.52 -12.67 -8.41
N ASP A 25 16.63 -13.49 -9.46
CA ASP A 25 15.85 -13.46 -10.69
C ASP A 25 14.67 -14.45 -10.71
N ASP A 26 14.44 -15.24 -9.64
CA ASP A 26 13.18 -15.96 -9.45
C ASP A 26 11.99 -15.00 -9.59
N LEU A 27 10.90 -15.48 -10.19
CA LEU A 27 9.79 -14.60 -10.54
C LEU A 27 8.66 -14.62 -9.52
N PHE A 28 8.25 -13.43 -9.11
CA PHE A 28 6.94 -13.15 -8.55
C PHE A 28 6.01 -12.67 -9.67
N ILE A 29 4.86 -13.33 -9.84
CA ILE A 29 3.92 -13.00 -10.90
C ILE A 29 2.62 -12.50 -10.27
N LEU A 30 2.28 -11.22 -10.55
CA LEU A 30 1.03 -10.59 -10.14
C LEU A 30 0.08 -10.53 -11.33
N TYR A 31 -1.05 -11.22 -11.25
CA TYR A 31 -2.08 -11.16 -12.28
C TYR A 31 -2.96 -9.93 -12.11
N THR A 32 -3.14 -9.17 -13.18
CA THR A 32 -4.01 -8.00 -13.21
C THR A 32 -5.23 -8.27 -14.07
N GLY A 33 -6.40 -7.76 -13.65
CA GLY A 33 -7.58 -7.72 -14.50
C GLY A 33 -7.33 -6.76 -15.67
N GLY A 34 -7.11 -7.31 -16.87
CA GLY A 34 -6.88 -6.50 -18.05
C GLY A 34 -8.14 -5.73 -18.48
N THR A 35 -8.00 -4.48 -18.87
CA THR A 35 -9.08 -3.66 -19.45
C THR A 35 -9.48 -4.15 -20.86
N THR A 36 -8.70 -5.02 -21.46
CA THR A 36 -8.83 -5.42 -22.88
C THR A 36 -8.96 -6.92 -23.11
N GLY A 37 -9.28 -7.73 -22.08
CA GLY A 37 -9.43 -9.19 -22.24
C GLY A 37 -8.93 -10.02 -21.07
N MET A 38 -8.18 -11.09 -21.37
CA MET A 38 -7.67 -12.02 -20.36
C MET A 38 -6.71 -11.34 -19.38
N PRO A 39 -6.70 -11.75 -18.10
CA PRO A 39 -5.75 -11.27 -17.13
C PRO A 39 -4.31 -11.45 -17.61
N LYS A 40 -3.47 -10.45 -17.33
CA LYS A 40 -2.04 -10.47 -17.66
C LYS A 40 -1.21 -10.65 -16.40
N GLY A 41 -0.18 -11.49 -16.48
CA GLY A 41 0.79 -11.66 -15.40
C GLY A 41 1.90 -10.62 -15.50
N VAL A 42 1.98 -9.72 -14.54
CA VAL A 42 3.13 -8.82 -14.38
C VAL A 42 4.24 -9.60 -13.69
N MET A 43 5.38 -9.72 -14.36
CA MET A 43 6.52 -10.50 -13.89
C MET A 43 7.54 -9.59 -13.20
N TRP A 44 7.83 -9.89 -11.95
CA TRP A 44 8.83 -9.20 -11.16
C TRP A 44 9.94 -10.17 -10.74
N PRO A 45 11.22 -9.90 -11.03
CA PRO A 45 12.30 -10.58 -10.32
C PRO A 45 12.19 -10.35 -8.80
N HIS A 46 12.47 -11.35 -7.98
CA HIS A 46 12.34 -11.26 -6.53
C HIS A 46 13.09 -10.05 -5.95
N LYS A 47 14.32 -9.84 -6.40
CA LYS A 47 15.11 -8.68 -5.99
C LYS A 47 14.44 -7.35 -6.37
N ALA A 48 13.91 -7.26 -7.59
CA ALA A 48 13.29 -6.02 -8.05
C ALA A 48 11.99 -5.71 -7.28
N VAL A 49 11.11 -6.70 -7.06
CA VAL A 49 9.86 -6.48 -6.31
C VAL A 49 10.15 -6.12 -4.85
N PHE A 50 11.15 -6.74 -4.25
CA PHE A 50 11.57 -6.45 -2.88
C PHE A 50 11.95 -4.98 -2.70
N PHE A 51 12.86 -4.47 -3.51
CA PHE A 51 13.36 -3.10 -3.36
C PHE A 51 12.39 -2.04 -3.91
N ALA A 52 11.75 -2.26 -5.04
CA ALA A 52 10.91 -1.25 -5.69
C ALA A 52 9.47 -1.22 -5.17
N ALA A 53 8.82 -2.38 -5.01
CA ALA A 53 7.40 -2.43 -4.64
C ALA A 53 7.18 -2.63 -3.15
N MET A 54 8.05 -3.40 -2.49
CA MET A 54 7.97 -3.67 -1.06
C MET A 54 8.84 -2.70 -0.22
N GLY A 55 9.55 -1.79 -0.88
CA GLY A 55 10.35 -0.74 -0.24
C GLY A 55 11.56 -1.26 0.56
N GLY A 56 12.00 -2.50 0.32
CA GLY A 56 13.09 -3.12 1.06
C GLY A 56 12.94 -3.04 2.58
N GLY A 57 11.68 -2.95 3.10
CA GLY A 57 11.42 -2.79 4.53
C GLY A 57 11.76 -1.41 5.12
N GLY A 58 12.01 -0.40 4.28
CA GLY A 58 12.49 0.90 4.75
C GLY A 58 11.50 2.06 4.72
N TRP A 59 10.32 1.88 4.16
CA TRP A 59 9.37 2.98 3.92
C TRP A 59 8.92 3.73 5.19
N PHE A 60 8.87 3.05 6.32
CA PHE A 60 8.43 3.61 7.61
C PHE A 60 9.55 3.62 8.65
N HIS A 61 10.76 3.24 8.29
CA HIS A 61 11.89 3.24 9.20
C HIS A 61 12.63 4.58 9.16
N PRO A 62 13.02 5.15 10.33
CA PRO A 62 13.75 6.43 10.39
C PRO A 62 15.03 6.47 9.56
N ASP A 63 15.73 5.35 9.47
CA ASP A 63 16.99 5.23 8.73
C ASP A 63 16.80 4.95 7.23
N GLY A 64 15.55 4.96 6.74
CA GLY A 64 15.22 4.74 5.34
C GLY A 64 15.32 3.29 4.87
N ALA A 65 15.24 3.09 3.55
CA ALA A 65 15.26 1.77 2.94
C ALA A 65 16.61 1.07 3.09
N ILE A 66 16.57 -0.27 3.23
CA ILE A 66 17.77 -1.09 3.24
C ILE A 66 18.29 -1.29 1.82
N THR A 67 19.58 -1.55 1.70
CA THR A 67 20.28 -1.85 0.43
C THR A 67 20.60 -3.32 0.28
N ASP A 68 20.51 -4.08 1.37
CA ASP A 68 20.77 -5.51 1.45
C ASP A 68 19.68 -6.17 2.31
N PRO A 69 19.03 -7.26 1.84
CA PRO A 69 18.01 -7.97 2.60
C PRO A 69 18.45 -8.45 3.98
N GLU A 70 19.73 -8.73 4.19
CA GLU A 70 20.27 -9.16 5.49
C GLU A 70 20.16 -8.07 6.57
N GLN A 71 20.01 -6.81 6.16
CA GLN A 71 19.83 -5.68 7.07
C GLN A 71 18.44 -5.66 7.75
N ILE A 72 17.45 -6.43 7.25
CA ILE A 72 16.08 -6.46 7.79
C ILE A 72 16.09 -6.74 9.29
N ALA A 73 16.86 -7.73 9.73
CA ALA A 73 16.89 -8.13 11.14
C ALA A 73 17.29 -6.98 12.08
N GLY A 74 18.17 -6.09 11.62
CA GLY A 74 18.58 -4.90 12.36
C GLY A 74 17.57 -3.73 12.28
N ARG A 75 16.53 -3.87 11.47
CA ARG A 75 15.48 -2.84 11.29
C ARG A 75 14.22 -3.14 12.10
N VAL A 76 14.08 -4.35 12.60
CA VAL A 76 13.02 -4.70 13.55
C VAL A 76 13.36 -4.04 14.88
N GLY A 77 12.75 -2.90 15.15
CA GLY A 77 13.13 -2.04 16.27
C GLY A 77 12.00 -1.79 17.26
N ASP A 78 12.22 -0.82 18.13
CA ASP A 78 11.34 -0.46 19.23
C ASP A 78 10.06 0.24 18.79
N PHE A 79 9.94 0.61 17.52
CA PHE A 79 8.77 1.29 16.97
C PHE A 79 7.96 0.35 16.09
N ALA A 80 6.93 -0.26 16.68
CA ALA A 80 6.03 -1.14 15.98
C ALA A 80 4.74 -0.39 15.59
N ILE A 81 4.37 -0.48 14.32
CA ILE A 81 3.09 0.01 13.79
C ILE A 81 2.13 -1.18 13.64
N VAL A 82 0.86 -0.95 13.92
CA VAL A 82 -0.22 -1.84 13.54
C VAL A 82 -0.86 -1.28 12.28
N GLY A 83 -0.60 -1.89 11.15
CA GLY A 83 -1.10 -1.48 9.84
C GLY A 83 -2.30 -2.29 9.41
N MET A 84 -3.38 -1.65 8.93
CA MET A 84 -4.53 -2.33 8.37
C MET A 84 -4.49 -2.28 6.84
N ALA A 85 -4.36 -3.45 6.22
CA ALA A 85 -4.45 -3.64 4.78
C ALA A 85 -5.92 -3.93 4.43
N LEU A 86 -6.69 -2.89 4.07
CA LEU A 86 -8.14 -3.02 3.96
C LEU A 86 -8.61 -3.56 2.60
N ALA A 87 -7.86 -3.33 1.53
CA ALA A 87 -8.18 -3.90 0.24
C ALA A 87 -7.82 -5.41 0.17
N PRO A 88 -8.36 -6.16 -0.81
CA PRO A 88 -8.00 -7.55 -0.99
C PRO A 88 -6.50 -7.75 -1.24
N LEU A 89 -5.88 -8.70 -0.53
CA LEU A 89 -4.44 -9.01 -0.66
C LEU A 89 -4.03 -9.51 -2.05
N MET A 90 -4.97 -10.00 -2.85
CA MET A 90 -4.70 -10.37 -4.24
C MET A 90 -4.40 -9.17 -5.16
N HIS A 91 -4.69 -7.95 -4.70
CA HIS A 91 -4.40 -6.72 -5.42
C HIS A 91 -3.02 -6.17 -5.00
N GLY A 92 -2.19 -5.79 -5.99
CA GLY A 92 -0.81 -5.37 -5.75
C GLY A 92 -0.65 -4.28 -4.69
N ALA A 93 -1.48 -3.24 -4.72
CA ALA A 93 -1.38 -2.14 -3.75
C ALA A 93 -1.52 -2.62 -2.30
N CYS A 94 -2.47 -3.52 -2.03
CA CYS A 94 -2.68 -4.07 -0.69
C CYS A 94 -1.60 -5.07 -0.30
N TRP A 95 -1.21 -5.94 -1.24
CA TRP A 95 -0.12 -6.89 -1.01
C TRP A 95 1.19 -6.19 -0.69
N TRP A 96 1.55 -5.17 -1.46
CA TRP A 96 2.77 -4.41 -1.21
C TRP A 96 2.72 -3.65 0.11
N TYR A 97 1.59 -3.02 0.44
CA TYR A 97 1.42 -2.39 1.74
C TYR A 97 1.64 -3.39 2.89
N ALA A 98 1.03 -4.57 2.81
CA ALA A 98 1.21 -5.61 3.81
C ALA A 98 2.67 -6.07 3.91
N CYS A 99 3.34 -6.29 2.77
CA CYS A 99 4.75 -6.64 2.75
C CYS A 99 5.65 -5.54 3.34
N ILE A 100 5.40 -4.27 2.99
CA ILE A 100 6.13 -3.13 3.56
C ILE A 100 6.02 -3.11 5.08
N GLN A 101 4.82 -3.32 5.62
CA GLN A 101 4.62 -3.37 7.07
C GLN A 101 5.38 -4.54 7.70
N LEU A 102 5.22 -5.75 7.17
CA LEU A 102 5.87 -6.94 7.72
C LEU A 102 7.41 -6.86 7.63
N LEU A 103 7.95 -6.39 6.51
CA LEU A 103 9.38 -6.22 6.33
C LEU A 103 9.98 -5.12 7.23
N ALA A 104 9.18 -4.15 7.63
CA ALA A 104 9.55 -3.14 8.63
C ALA A 104 9.42 -3.64 10.09
N GLY A 105 9.04 -4.89 10.31
CA GLY A 105 8.83 -5.46 11.65
C GLY A 105 7.49 -5.07 12.27
N ASN A 106 6.57 -4.52 11.50
CA ASN A 106 5.25 -4.11 11.93
C ASN A 106 4.24 -5.26 11.91
N SER A 107 3.08 -5.06 12.51
CA SER A 107 1.95 -5.98 12.44
C SER A 107 0.99 -5.60 11.33
N VAL A 108 0.35 -6.60 10.71
CA VAL A 108 -0.69 -6.39 9.70
C VAL A 108 -2.01 -6.98 10.17
N VAL A 109 -3.03 -6.13 10.16
CA VAL A 109 -4.42 -6.50 10.45
C VAL A 109 -5.19 -6.57 9.14
N LEU A 110 -5.97 -7.62 8.98
CA LEU A 110 -6.82 -7.86 7.81
C LEU A 110 -8.28 -7.78 8.20
N ASN A 111 -9.12 -7.29 7.28
CA ASN A 111 -10.56 -7.40 7.41
C ASN A 111 -11.00 -8.80 6.96
N PRO A 112 -11.54 -9.66 7.86
CA PRO A 112 -11.99 -10.99 7.49
C PRO A 112 -13.34 -11.00 6.76
N GLY A 113 -14.01 -9.85 6.69
CA GLY A 113 -15.31 -9.69 6.03
C GLY A 113 -15.24 -9.91 4.52
N ARG A 114 -16.32 -10.44 3.94
CA ARG A 114 -16.44 -10.59 2.48
C ARG A 114 -16.77 -9.27 1.75
N SER A 115 -17.19 -8.27 2.50
CA SER A 115 -17.52 -6.92 2.02
C SER A 115 -16.99 -5.89 2.99
N LEU A 116 -16.86 -4.65 2.51
CA LEU A 116 -16.48 -3.53 3.33
C LEU A 116 -17.71 -3.00 4.10
N VAL A 117 -17.75 -3.26 5.39
CA VAL A 117 -18.73 -2.69 6.32
C VAL A 117 -17.97 -1.76 7.25
N GLY A 118 -18.31 -0.46 7.23
CA GLY A 118 -17.54 0.55 7.98
C GLY A 118 -17.52 0.30 9.48
N GLU A 119 -18.63 -0.15 10.06
CA GLU A 119 -18.71 -0.46 11.49
C GLU A 119 -17.76 -1.61 11.87
N ASP A 120 -17.76 -2.70 11.09
CA ASP A 120 -16.89 -3.85 11.35
C ASP A 120 -15.41 -3.45 11.28
N VAL A 121 -15.08 -2.58 10.31
CA VAL A 121 -13.71 -2.05 10.16
C VAL A 121 -13.31 -1.24 11.38
N TRP A 122 -14.17 -0.33 11.85
CA TRP A 122 -13.85 0.49 13.01
C TRP A 122 -13.83 -0.30 14.32
N ASP A 123 -14.65 -1.34 14.45
CA ASP A 123 -14.56 -2.27 15.57
C ASP A 123 -13.18 -2.96 15.60
N ILE A 124 -12.67 -3.41 14.44
CA ILE A 124 -11.33 -4.00 14.35
C ILE A 124 -10.26 -2.93 14.64
N VAL A 125 -10.36 -1.75 14.06
CA VAL A 125 -9.39 -0.66 14.26
C VAL A 125 -9.26 -0.29 15.73
N ALA A 126 -10.38 -0.17 16.45
CA ALA A 126 -10.40 0.15 17.86
C ALA A 126 -9.83 -0.99 18.73
N ASN A 127 -10.21 -2.26 18.43
CA ASN A 127 -9.78 -3.42 19.20
C ASN A 127 -8.29 -3.71 19.04
N GLU A 128 -7.79 -3.65 17.80
CA GLU A 128 -6.39 -3.96 17.46
C GLU A 128 -5.47 -2.75 17.59
N LYS A 129 -6.00 -1.58 17.98
CA LYS A 129 -5.25 -0.32 18.10
C LYS A 129 -4.47 0.03 16.84
N VAL A 130 -5.15 -0.11 15.70
CA VAL A 130 -4.57 0.16 14.38
C VAL A 130 -4.05 1.60 14.30
N ASN A 131 -2.84 1.75 13.79
CA ASN A 131 -2.16 3.04 13.64
C ASN A 131 -2.27 3.61 12.22
N SER A 132 -2.21 2.74 11.22
CA SER A 132 -2.15 3.11 9.81
C SER A 132 -3.15 2.27 9.01
N ILE A 133 -3.98 2.92 8.22
CA ILE A 133 -5.00 2.25 7.39
C ILE A 133 -4.70 2.52 5.92
N SER A 134 -4.63 1.46 5.12
CA SER A 134 -4.50 1.56 3.66
C SER A 134 -5.84 1.30 2.99
N ILE A 135 -6.33 2.29 2.24
CA ILE A 135 -7.60 2.25 1.51
C ILE A 135 -7.39 2.39 -0.01
N VAL A 136 -8.44 2.19 -0.79
CA VAL A 136 -8.45 2.41 -2.24
C VAL A 136 -9.51 3.47 -2.58
N GLY A 137 -9.11 4.72 -2.54
CA GLY A 137 -9.91 5.88 -2.94
C GLY A 137 -11.25 6.05 -2.22
N ASP A 138 -12.12 6.83 -2.84
CA ASP A 138 -13.42 7.19 -2.29
C ASP A 138 -14.36 5.99 -2.10
N ALA A 139 -14.19 4.94 -2.88
CA ALA A 139 -15.00 3.73 -2.75
C ALA A 139 -14.89 3.07 -1.37
N MET A 140 -13.73 3.19 -0.72
CA MET A 140 -13.54 2.73 0.66
C MET A 140 -13.71 3.86 1.68
N ALA A 141 -13.35 5.08 1.32
CA ALA A 141 -13.46 6.24 2.21
C ALA A 141 -14.91 6.53 2.60
N VAL A 142 -15.85 6.44 1.65
CA VAL A 142 -17.26 6.77 1.89
C VAL A 142 -17.88 5.89 2.98
N PRO A 143 -17.92 4.56 2.89
CA PRO A 143 -18.55 3.75 3.93
C PRO A 143 -17.86 3.88 5.29
N LEU A 144 -16.55 4.16 5.33
CA LEU A 144 -15.85 4.42 6.58
C LEU A 144 -16.32 5.73 7.24
N LEU A 145 -16.41 6.80 6.46
CA LEU A 145 -16.88 8.10 6.95
C LEU A 145 -18.35 8.08 7.37
N ASP A 146 -19.22 7.46 6.54
CA ASP A 146 -20.65 7.33 6.84
C ASP A 146 -20.88 6.59 8.16
N SER A 147 -20.08 5.56 8.41
CA SER A 147 -20.13 4.79 9.65
C SER A 147 -19.72 5.62 10.88
N LEU A 148 -18.67 6.47 10.76
CA LEU A 148 -18.26 7.41 11.82
C LEU A 148 -19.30 8.50 12.06
N GLU A 149 -20.00 8.93 11.02
CA GLU A 149 -21.05 9.92 11.13
C GLU A 149 -22.32 9.37 11.80
N ALA A 150 -22.67 8.13 11.44
CA ALA A 150 -23.82 7.44 12.00
C ALA A 150 -23.62 7.03 13.47
N ASN A 151 -22.38 6.84 13.91
CA ASN A 151 -22.05 6.34 15.24
C ASN A 151 -20.99 7.24 15.93
N PRO A 152 -21.31 8.49 16.26
CA PRO A 152 -20.38 9.38 16.92
C PRO A 152 -19.95 8.80 18.28
N ASP A 153 -18.65 8.90 18.57
CA ASP A 153 -18.04 8.50 19.85
C ASP A 153 -18.15 7.00 20.21
N ARG A 154 -18.54 6.14 19.25
CA ARG A 154 -18.64 4.69 19.48
C ARG A 154 -17.28 4.02 19.67
N TRP A 155 -16.24 4.50 18.98
CA TRP A 155 -14.92 3.85 18.95
C TRP A 155 -13.82 4.75 19.52
N ASP A 156 -12.90 4.16 20.27
CA ASP A 156 -11.62 4.79 20.59
C ASP A 156 -10.64 4.58 19.42
N LEU A 157 -10.52 5.60 18.59
CA LEU A 157 -9.66 5.62 17.40
C LEU A 157 -8.42 6.50 17.60
N SER A 158 -8.06 6.79 18.84
CA SER A 158 -6.90 7.65 19.19
C SER A 158 -5.56 7.10 18.69
N SER A 159 -5.50 5.79 18.40
CA SER A 159 -4.32 5.14 17.84
C SER A 159 -4.06 5.47 16.37
N VAL A 160 -5.09 5.93 15.63
CA VAL A 160 -4.98 6.18 14.18
C VAL A 160 -4.24 7.48 13.92
N PHE A 161 -3.09 7.39 13.26
CA PHE A 161 -2.34 8.57 12.85
C PHE A 161 -2.10 8.66 11.34
N ASN A 162 -2.37 7.59 10.57
CA ASN A 162 -2.20 7.60 9.12
C ASN A 162 -3.35 6.94 8.38
N ILE A 163 -3.82 7.60 7.32
CA ILE A 163 -4.73 7.02 6.32
C ILE A 163 -4.09 7.22 4.96
N GLY A 164 -3.61 6.12 4.38
CA GLY A 164 -3.00 6.08 3.06
C GLY A 164 -3.99 5.58 2.00
N SER A 165 -3.94 6.16 0.81
CA SER A 165 -4.73 5.70 -0.33
C SER A 165 -3.86 5.51 -1.56
N GLY A 166 -4.18 4.52 -2.38
CA GLY A 166 -3.55 4.28 -3.67
C GLY A 166 -4.44 3.47 -4.60
N GLY A 167 -4.18 3.55 -5.89
CA GLY A 167 -4.89 2.77 -6.91
C GLY A 167 -6.25 3.33 -7.37
N ALA A 168 -6.81 4.33 -6.69
CA ALA A 168 -8.01 5.05 -7.10
C ALA A 168 -8.00 6.47 -6.52
N VAL A 169 -8.87 7.32 -7.07
CA VAL A 169 -9.00 8.72 -6.62
C VAL A 169 -9.50 8.76 -5.17
N PHE A 170 -8.74 9.44 -4.33
CA PHE A 170 -9.13 9.82 -2.98
C PHE A 170 -9.35 11.34 -2.98
N SER A 171 -10.60 11.76 -3.08
CA SER A 171 -10.97 13.16 -3.27
C SER A 171 -10.60 14.02 -2.07
N GLU A 172 -10.27 15.28 -2.33
CA GLU A 172 -9.95 16.26 -1.29
C GLU A 172 -11.08 16.41 -0.26
N THR A 173 -12.33 16.34 -0.71
CA THR A 173 -13.50 16.38 0.17
C THR A 173 -13.49 15.25 1.19
N LYS A 174 -13.15 14.04 0.78
CA LYS A 174 -13.08 12.88 1.69
C LYS A 174 -11.85 12.94 2.60
N GLN A 175 -10.73 13.41 2.08
CA GLN A 175 -9.53 13.66 2.89
C GLN A 175 -9.82 14.70 3.99
N GLU A 176 -10.50 15.79 3.65
CA GLU A 176 -10.86 16.82 4.63
C GLU A 176 -11.85 16.29 5.67
N ALA A 177 -12.82 15.46 5.27
CA ALA A 177 -13.73 14.80 6.20
C ALA A 177 -12.98 13.90 7.20
N PHE A 178 -11.94 13.17 6.75
CA PHE A 178 -11.10 12.43 7.67
C PHE A 178 -10.28 13.32 8.60
N ARG A 179 -9.74 14.45 8.11
CA ARG A 179 -9.00 15.40 8.95
C ARG A 179 -9.89 16.01 10.05
N GLN A 180 -11.17 16.22 9.76
CA GLN A 180 -12.13 16.68 10.76
C GLN A 180 -12.40 15.65 11.85
N LYS A 181 -12.41 14.36 11.50
CA LYS A 181 -12.57 13.26 12.47
C LYS A 181 -11.27 12.95 13.24
N PHE A 182 -10.14 13.11 12.58
CA PHE A 182 -8.80 12.82 13.11
C PHE A 182 -7.88 14.04 12.92
N PRO A 183 -7.88 15.01 13.84
CA PRO A 183 -7.17 16.29 13.63
C PRO A 183 -5.66 16.18 13.38
N ASN A 184 -5.04 15.10 13.84
CA ASN A 184 -3.60 14.85 13.70
C ASN A 184 -3.28 13.77 12.66
N VAL A 185 -4.26 13.34 11.87
CA VAL A 185 -4.02 12.29 10.88
C VAL A 185 -3.15 12.78 9.75
N PHE A 186 -2.14 11.98 9.41
CA PHE A 186 -1.40 12.12 8.17
C PHE A 186 -2.19 11.42 7.06
N ILE A 187 -2.51 12.14 6.00
CA ILE A 187 -3.17 11.58 4.83
C ILE A 187 -2.19 11.56 3.68
N SER A 188 -2.02 10.40 3.07
CA SER A 188 -1.15 10.22 1.92
C SER A 188 -1.90 9.62 0.74
N ASN A 189 -1.62 10.13 -0.45
CA ASN A 189 -2.04 9.52 -1.70
C ASN A 189 -0.81 8.96 -2.40
N SER A 190 -0.83 7.70 -2.73
CA SER A 190 0.18 7.08 -3.55
C SER A 190 -0.34 6.81 -4.95
N PHE A 191 0.53 6.90 -5.94
CA PHE A 191 0.25 6.43 -7.28
C PHE A 191 1.33 5.47 -7.75
N GLY A 192 0.92 4.57 -8.62
CA GLY A 192 1.77 3.53 -9.16
C GLY A 192 0.99 2.59 -10.05
N SER A 193 1.65 1.56 -10.51
CA SER A 193 1.02 0.49 -11.27
C SER A 193 1.54 -0.87 -10.82
N SER A 194 0.88 -1.93 -11.25
CA SER A 194 1.34 -3.29 -10.98
C SER A 194 2.73 -3.54 -11.57
N GLU A 195 3.07 -2.86 -12.65
CA GLU A 195 4.32 -2.98 -13.39
C GLU A 195 5.47 -2.16 -12.79
N SER A 196 5.17 -1.08 -12.10
CA SER A 196 6.19 -0.12 -11.62
C SER A 196 6.32 -0.05 -10.10
N GLY A 197 5.38 -0.67 -9.38
CA GLY A 197 5.30 -0.46 -7.93
C GLY A 197 4.83 0.96 -7.59
N ASN A 198 5.26 1.47 -6.45
CA ASN A 198 4.97 2.84 -6.03
C ASN A 198 5.88 3.81 -6.78
N MET A 199 5.31 4.70 -7.57
CA MET A 199 6.02 5.73 -8.33
C MET A 199 6.14 7.06 -7.59
N GLY A 200 5.33 7.27 -6.58
CA GLY A 200 5.37 8.48 -5.79
C GLY A 200 4.16 8.63 -4.88
N PHE A 201 4.21 9.63 -4.04
CA PHE A 201 3.12 9.94 -3.11
C PHE A 201 2.97 11.44 -2.92
N ASP A 202 1.74 11.84 -2.64
CA ASP A 202 1.40 13.15 -2.09
C ASP A 202 1.29 12.99 -0.57
N GLY A 203 2.27 13.54 0.13
CA GLY A 203 2.33 13.48 1.58
C GLY A 203 1.80 14.75 2.22
N GLY A 204 0.50 14.78 2.56
CA GLY A 204 -0.06 15.84 3.40
C GLY A 204 0.01 17.23 2.79
N GLY A 205 -0.15 17.34 1.47
CA GLY A 205 -0.09 18.59 0.72
C GLY A 205 -0.95 19.71 1.32
N LYS A 206 -0.52 20.93 1.14
CA LYS A 206 -1.27 22.10 1.59
C LYS A 206 -2.67 22.09 1.01
N LYS A 207 -3.66 22.42 1.83
CA LYS A 207 -5.07 22.60 1.49
C LYS A 207 -5.23 23.27 0.11
N GLY A 208 -5.95 22.63 -0.82
CA GLY A 208 -6.26 23.21 -2.14
C GLY A 208 -5.30 22.85 -3.29
N GLN A 209 -4.35 21.95 -3.06
CA GLN A 209 -3.50 21.42 -4.11
C GLN A 209 -3.89 19.95 -4.38
N GLY A 210 -4.85 19.71 -5.27
CA GLY A 210 -5.25 18.38 -5.69
C GLY A 210 -4.07 17.48 -6.06
N LEU A 211 -4.28 16.40 -6.78
CA LEU A 211 -3.24 15.42 -7.21
C LEU A 211 -1.95 16.04 -7.86
N GLY A 212 -1.82 17.36 -7.86
CA GLY A 212 -0.76 18.11 -8.56
C GLY A 212 0.61 18.15 -7.90
N ASN A 213 0.78 17.71 -6.65
CA ASN A 213 2.08 17.81 -5.96
C ASN A 213 2.58 16.45 -5.48
N VAL A 214 2.78 15.56 -6.42
CA VAL A 214 3.33 14.24 -6.12
C VAL A 214 4.85 14.31 -6.01
N THR A 215 5.38 13.89 -4.88
CA THR A 215 6.81 13.63 -4.76
C THR A 215 7.11 12.30 -5.45
N LYS A 216 7.88 12.35 -6.53
CA LYS A 216 8.32 11.12 -7.22
C LYS A 216 9.26 10.31 -6.33
N SER A 217 9.23 8.99 -6.46
CA SER A 217 10.25 8.14 -5.86
C SER A 217 11.61 8.41 -6.53
N GLU A 218 12.69 8.14 -5.82
CA GLU A 218 14.05 8.27 -6.36
C GLU A 218 14.33 7.35 -7.56
N PHE A 219 13.54 6.29 -7.70
CA PHE A 219 13.65 5.31 -8.78
C PHE A 219 12.82 5.67 -10.02
N MET A 220 12.12 6.81 -10.02
CA MET A 220 11.25 7.24 -11.11
C MET A 220 11.82 8.45 -11.85
N SER A 221 11.79 8.37 -13.17
CA SER A 221 12.01 9.50 -14.06
C SER A 221 10.78 9.78 -14.90
N VAL A 222 10.39 11.04 -14.97
CA VAL A 222 9.34 11.47 -15.89
C VAL A 222 10.01 11.86 -17.22
N ILE A 223 9.56 11.26 -18.29
CA ILE A 223 10.05 11.54 -19.65
C ILE A 223 8.87 12.13 -20.42
N THR A 224 9.07 13.30 -21.02
CA THR A 224 8.10 13.89 -21.94
C THR A 224 8.64 13.85 -23.36
N ASP A 225 7.72 13.65 -24.30
CA ASP A 225 8.00 13.87 -25.71
C ASP A 225 7.73 15.36 -25.99
N VAL A 226 8.80 16.12 -26.20
CA VAL A 226 8.72 17.52 -26.62
C VAL A 226 8.94 17.53 -28.13
N GLU A 227 8.06 18.20 -28.87
CA GLU A 227 8.18 18.28 -30.34
C GLU A 227 9.61 18.68 -30.77
N GLY A 228 10.28 17.78 -31.48
CA GLY A 228 11.64 17.97 -31.98
C GLY A 228 12.78 17.54 -31.07
N GLU A 229 12.51 17.06 -29.87
CA GLU A 229 13.50 16.49 -28.97
C GLU A 229 13.12 15.04 -28.60
N ALA A 230 14.05 14.13 -28.73
CA ALA A 230 13.88 12.77 -28.21
C ALA A 230 13.73 12.83 -26.69
N ASN A 231 12.78 12.05 -26.15
CA ASN A 231 12.44 11.88 -24.74
C ASN A 231 13.48 12.46 -23.76
N ARG A 232 13.16 13.58 -23.11
CA ARG A 232 14.04 14.18 -22.11
C ARG A 232 13.50 13.98 -20.70
N HIS A 233 14.38 13.91 -19.74
CA HIS A 233 13.99 13.97 -18.33
C HIS A 233 13.43 15.35 -18.00
N VAL A 234 12.28 15.36 -17.33
CA VAL A 234 11.60 16.60 -16.95
C VAL A 234 11.86 16.86 -15.48
N GLU A 235 12.32 18.07 -15.17
CA GLU A 235 12.54 18.51 -13.81
C GLU A 235 11.24 19.01 -13.15
N ARG A 236 11.27 19.08 -11.82
CA ARG A 236 10.13 19.58 -11.04
C ARG A 236 9.81 21.02 -11.44
N GLY A 237 8.59 21.28 -11.83
CA GLY A 237 8.13 22.61 -12.29
C GLY A 237 7.94 22.73 -13.80
N GLU A 238 8.48 21.80 -14.60
CA GLU A 238 8.27 21.79 -16.04
C GLU A 238 6.99 21.02 -16.45
N MET A 239 6.45 20.21 -15.56
CA MET A 239 5.31 19.32 -15.86
C MET A 239 3.95 20.03 -15.98
N GLY A 240 3.86 21.32 -15.77
CA GLY A 240 2.63 22.10 -16.07
C GLY A 240 1.36 21.62 -15.35
N ILE A 241 1.49 20.94 -14.21
CA ILE A 241 0.40 20.42 -13.38
C ILE A 241 0.31 21.19 -12.07
#